data_b8dc3646a9da3254c1939d657a54d92a
#
_entry.id   b8dc3646a9da3254c1939d657a54d92a
#
_cell.length_a   1.000
_cell.length_b   1.000
_cell.length_c   1.000
_cell.angle_alpha   90.00
_cell.angle_beta   90.00
_cell.angle_gamma   90.00
#
_symmetry.space_group_name_H-M   'P 1'
#
loop_
_entity.id
_entity.type
_entity.pdbx_description
1 polymer ?
#
loop_
_entity_poly.entity_id
_entity_poly.type
_entity_poly.pdbx_seq_one_letter_code
_entity_poly.pdbx_strand_id
1 'polypeptide(L)'
;MRTLQPTKIFYAFIFIVALSLTVLFFRFENHKTEITNLKPSQLDFTQKNSLPAAAPVAAVPAAPEVISATATPERTAFEEILKSKNDNDPRLDTVLRHPSASMKSTMFEHYEKLPAEDRNGRGLIVFLISRDMNSATDVEFLRKVYQEQPCLSLEDCKNTGSDDPHFSGINQTTLNYPQLAGLFQIDQQLTARPQLLRDPEFKSQIQFLLKQAESFPVPAVSDKAAEIRKKHGL
;
A
#
# COMPACT_ATOMS: atom_id res chain seq x y z
N MET A 1 58.68 -5.44 1.57
CA MET A 1 57.26 -5.15 1.58
C MET A 1 57.03 -3.75 0.97
N ARG A 2 56.38 -3.64 -0.18
CA ARG A 2 56.10 -2.36 -0.84
C ARG A 2 54.81 -1.79 -0.28
N THR A 3 54.90 -0.72 0.50
CA THR A 3 53.76 0.01 1.01
C THR A 3 53.10 0.76 -0.14
N LEU A 4 51.85 0.38 -0.46
CA LEU A 4 51.02 1.09 -1.44
C LEU A 4 50.76 2.51 -0.89
N GLN A 5 51.07 3.52 -1.71
CA GLN A 5 50.82 4.93 -1.32
C GLN A 5 49.30 5.16 -1.19
N PRO A 6 48.85 5.82 -0.10
CA PRO A 6 47.44 6.04 0.21
C PRO A 6 46.67 6.79 -0.90
N THR A 7 47.34 7.65 -1.65
CA THR A 7 46.75 8.38 -2.78
C THR A 7 46.26 7.50 -3.92
N LYS A 8 46.93 6.37 -4.22
CA LYS A 8 46.53 5.44 -5.28
C LYS A 8 45.28 4.64 -4.92
N ILE A 9 45.12 4.34 -3.62
CA ILE A 9 43.92 3.65 -3.13
C ILE A 9 42.69 4.56 -3.23
N PHE A 10 42.85 5.84 -2.94
CA PHE A 10 41.75 6.82 -3.01
C PHE A 10 41.21 7.00 -4.45
N TYR A 11 42.10 7.10 -5.44
CA TYR A 11 41.68 7.22 -6.85
C TYR A 11 41.02 5.95 -7.37
N ALA A 12 41.46 4.75 -6.95
CA ALA A 12 40.81 3.50 -7.31
C ALA A 12 39.38 3.41 -6.75
N PHE A 13 39.15 3.89 -5.52
CA PHE A 13 37.84 3.90 -4.91
C PHE A 13 36.86 4.86 -5.63
N ILE A 14 37.31 6.06 -6.00
CA ILE A 14 36.50 7.03 -6.77
C ILE A 14 36.14 6.45 -8.15
N PHE A 15 37.07 5.73 -8.80
CA PHE A 15 36.81 5.15 -10.11
C PHE A 15 35.76 4.03 -10.05
N ILE A 16 35.78 3.19 -9.01
CA ILE A 16 34.79 2.13 -8.79
C ILE A 16 33.40 2.70 -8.51
N VAL A 17 33.31 3.75 -7.70
CA VAL A 17 32.03 4.42 -7.40
C VAL A 17 31.46 5.10 -8.65
N ALA A 18 32.29 5.76 -9.46
CA ALA A 18 31.84 6.37 -10.70
C ALA A 18 31.35 5.33 -11.72
N LEU A 19 32.03 4.18 -11.83
CA LEU A 19 31.62 3.09 -12.72
C LEU A 19 30.29 2.47 -12.29
N SER A 20 30.06 2.33 -10.98
CA SER A 20 28.81 1.79 -10.43
C SER A 20 27.62 2.72 -10.70
N LEU A 21 27.82 4.03 -10.62
CA LEU A 21 26.80 5.03 -10.91
C LEU A 21 26.42 5.07 -12.40
N THR A 22 27.37 4.90 -13.31
CA THR A 22 27.08 4.82 -14.75
C THR A 22 26.30 3.59 -15.13
N VAL A 23 26.57 2.43 -14.55
CA VAL A 23 25.82 1.19 -14.80
C VAL A 23 24.38 1.29 -14.29
N LEU A 24 24.18 1.93 -13.14
CA LEU A 24 22.84 2.23 -12.60
C LEU A 24 22.06 3.17 -13.53
N PHE A 25 22.72 4.22 -14.07
CA PHE A 25 22.07 5.17 -14.98
C PHE A 25 21.64 4.52 -16.30
N PHE A 26 22.48 3.65 -16.90
CA PHE A 26 22.14 2.91 -18.12
C PHE A 26 21.02 1.88 -17.91
N ARG A 27 20.88 1.28 -16.74
CA ARG A 27 19.73 0.41 -16.43
C ARG A 27 18.42 1.18 -16.31
N PHE A 28 18.47 2.41 -15.84
CA PHE A 28 17.27 3.25 -15.70
C PHE A 28 16.73 3.77 -17.04
N GLU A 29 17.59 4.05 -18.01
CA GLU A 29 17.16 4.52 -19.35
C GLU A 29 16.56 3.39 -20.21
N ASN A 30 17.05 2.17 -20.12
CA ASN A 30 16.53 1.05 -20.90
C ASN A 30 15.12 0.58 -20.46
N HIS A 31 14.65 0.96 -19.28
CA HIS A 31 13.27 0.69 -18.83
C HIS A 31 12.24 1.72 -19.33
N LYS A 32 12.65 2.83 -19.93
CA LYS A 32 11.74 3.87 -20.42
C LYS A 32 11.20 3.64 -21.84
N THR A 33 11.73 2.69 -22.58
CA THR A 33 11.46 2.57 -24.03
C THR A 33 10.35 1.57 -24.41
N GLU A 34 9.73 0.85 -23.46
CA GLU A 34 8.69 -0.14 -23.80
C GLU A 34 7.22 0.28 -23.60
N ILE A 35 6.94 1.53 -23.19
CA ILE A 35 5.56 1.96 -22.85
C ILE A 35 4.90 2.83 -23.95
N THR A 36 5.45 2.96 -25.13
CA THR A 36 4.91 3.88 -26.16
C THR A 36 4.16 3.23 -27.32
N ASN A 37 3.57 2.04 -27.18
CA ASN A 37 2.71 1.48 -28.24
C ASN A 37 1.46 0.79 -27.71
N LEU A 38 0.58 1.53 -27.00
CA LEU A 38 -0.82 1.13 -26.81
C LEU A 38 -1.74 2.18 -27.42
N LYS A 39 -2.24 1.83 -28.62
CA LYS A 39 -3.24 2.56 -29.39
C LYS A 39 -4.54 2.71 -28.57
N PRO A 40 -5.12 3.90 -28.39
CA PRO A 40 -6.38 4.05 -27.66
C PRO A 40 -7.52 3.48 -28.50
N SER A 41 -8.14 2.42 -28.03
CA SER A 41 -9.46 1.94 -28.53
C SER A 41 -10.53 2.93 -28.08
N GLN A 42 -11.17 3.58 -29.05
CA GLN A 42 -12.37 4.36 -28.85
C GLN A 42 -13.50 3.42 -28.37
N LEU A 43 -13.99 3.67 -27.17
CA LEU A 43 -15.24 3.13 -26.67
C LEU A 43 -16.34 4.17 -26.88
N ASP A 44 -17.15 3.90 -27.88
CA ASP A 44 -18.34 4.67 -28.26
C ASP A 44 -19.47 4.38 -27.25
N PHE A 45 -19.78 5.37 -26.41
CA PHE A 45 -20.93 5.31 -25.49
C PHE A 45 -22.13 6.03 -26.11
N THR A 46 -22.83 5.33 -26.99
CA THR A 46 -24.16 5.75 -27.43
C THR A 46 -25.12 4.56 -27.34
N GLN A 47 -25.66 4.31 -26.15
CA GLN A 47 -26.83 3.41 -26.06
C GLN A 47 -28.00 4.14 -25.40
N LYS A 48 -28.89 4.54 -26.28
CA LYS A 48 -30.18 5.16 -26.04
C LYS A 48 -31.14 4.09 -25.52
N ASN A 49 -31.47 4.10 -24.24
CA ASN A 49 -32.46 3.18 -23.67
C ASN A 49 -33.86 3.81 -23.77
N SER A 50 -34.67 3.25 -24.64
CA SER A 50 -36.15 3.41 -24.64
C SER A 50 -36.76 2.40 -23.67
N LEU A 51 -37.55 2.87 -22.71
CA LEU A 51 -38.38 2.05 -21.81
C LEU A 51 -39.55 1.47 -22.56
N PRO A 52 -39.92 0.20 -22.31
CA PRO A 52 -41.27 -0.26 -22.46
C PRO A 52 -41.98 -0.41 -21.08
N ALA A 53 -43.27 -0.07 -21.13
CA ALA A 53 -44.18 0.01 -20.01
C ALA A 53 -44.44 -1.32 -19.27
N ALA A 54 -44.82 -1.16 -18.01
CA ALA A 54 -45.07 -2.19 -17.02
C ALA A 54 -46.24 -3.12 -17.31
N ALA A 55 -46.08 -4.39 -16.92
CA ALA A 55 -47.17 -5.28 -16.55
C ALA A 55 -46.89 -5.92 -15.17
N PRO A 56 -47.88 -6.09 -14.30
CA PRO A 56 -47.67 -6.55 -12.92
C PRO A 56 -47.58 -8.08 -12.92
N VAL A 57 -46.47 -8.61 -12.41
CA VAL A 57 -46.30 -10.04 -12.12
C VAL A 57 -46.19 -10.22 -10.61
N ALA A 58 -47.00 -11.15 -10.13
CA ALA A 58 -47.19 -11.53 -8.74
C ALA A 58 -45.88 -11.94 -8.06
N ALA A 59 -45.69 -11.47 -6.83
CA ALA A 59 -44.59 -11.79 -5.96
C ALA A 59 -44.61 -13.25 -5.53
N VAL A 60 -43.59 -14.00 -5.93
CA VAL A 60 -43.21 -15.28 -5.32
C VAL A 60 -42.11 -14.95 -4.31
N PRO A 61 -42.20 -15.35 -3.03
CA PRO A 61 -41.13 -15.11 -2.07
C PRO A 61 -39.96 -16.03 -2.46
N ALA A 62 -38.90 -15.40 -3.00
CA ALA A 62 -37.63 -16.05 -3.21
C ALA A 62 -36.99 -16.32 -1.84
N ALA A 63 -36.72 -17.59 -1.56
CA ALA A 63 -35.87 -17.99 -0.45
C ALA A 63 -34.50 -17.32 -0.60
N PRO A 64 -33.80 -16.91 0.50
CA PRO A 64 -32.51 -16.32 0.41
C PRO A 64 -31.54 -17.34 -0.20
N GLU A 65 -31.12 -17.11 -1.44
CA GLU A 65 -29.96 -17.78 -2.03
C GLU A 65 -28.76 -17.49 -1.14
N VAL A 66 -28.30 -18.50 -0.42
CA VAL A 66 -26.99 -18.51 0.21
C VAL A 66 -26.01 -18.51 -0.95
N ILE A 67 -25.54 -17.31 -1.30
CA ILE A 67 -24.43 -17.12 -2.25
C ILE A 67 -23.22 -17.77 -1.62
N SER A 68 -22.96 -19.03 -1.93
CA SER A 68 -21.69 -19.68 -1.66
C SER A 68 -20.63 -18.82 -2.35
N ALA A 69 -19.86 -18.09 -1.55
CA ALA A 69 -18.78 -17.22 -2.04
C ALA A 69 -17.74 -18.13 -2.74
N THR A 70 -17.89 -18.26 -4.06
CA THR A 70 -16.96 -19.02 -4.91
C THR A 70 -15.56 -18.44 -4.69
N ALA A 71 -14.63 -19.29 -4.23
CA ALA A 71 -13.26 -18.89 -3.98
C ALA A 71 -12.63 -18.42 -5.30
N THR A 72 -12.39 -17.11 -5.42
CA THR A 72 -11.67 -16.55 -6.56
C THR A 72 -10.16 -16.81 -6.40
N PRO A 73 -9.37 -16.86 -7.50
CA PRO A 73 -7.92 -16.99 -7.41
C PRO A 73 -7.26 -15.92 -6.52
N GLU A 74 -7.78 -14.68 -6.55
CA GLU A 74 -7.32 -13.59 -5.68
C GLU A 74 -7.54 -13.92 -4.20
N ARG A 75 -8.73 -14.40 -3.86
CA ARG A 75 -9.10 -14.73 -2.48
C ARG A 75 -8.27 -15.89 -1.95
N THR A 76 -8.12 -16.95 -2.74
CA THR A 76 -7.29 -18.11 -2.36
C THR A 76 -5.85 -17.69 -2.13
N ALA A 77 -5.26 -16.93 -3.07
CA ALA A 77 -3.90 -16.44 -2.92
C ALA A 77 -3.73 -15.58 -1.67
N PHE A 78 -4.65 -14.67 -1.42
CA PHE A 78 -4.61 -13.78 -0.24
C PHE A 78 -4.68 -14.58 1.07
N GLU A 79 -5.63 -15.49 1.20
CA GLU A 79 -5.82 -16.29 2.43
C GLU A 79 -4.61 -17.19 2.71
N GLU A 80 -4.01 -17.80 1.67
CA GLU A 80 -2.80 -18.62 1.80
C GLU A 80 -1.58 -17.79 2.21
N ILE A 81 -1.38 -16.60 1.60
CA ILE A 81 -0.27 -15.72 1.93
C ILE A 81 -0.41 -15.19 3.35
N LEU A 82 -1.60 -14.75 3.73
CA LEU A 82 -1.88 -14.28 5.08
C LEU A 82 -1.60 -15.36 6.13
N LYS A 83 -2.01 -16.61 5.85
CA LYS A 83 -1.77 -17.76 6.71
C LYS A 83 -0.29 -18.14 6.80
N SER A 84 0.43 -18.11 5.67
CA SER A 84 1.86 -18.46 5.62
C SER A 84 2.77 -17.37 6.18
N LYS A 85 2.24 -16.14 6.32
CA LYS A 85 3.00 -14.93 6.69
C LYS A 85 4.22 -14.67 5.78
N ASN A 86 4.12 -15.10 4.51
CA ASN A 86 5.17 -14.92 3.51
C ASN A 86 4.96 -13.62 2.73
N ASP A 87 5.61 -12.56 3.17
CA ASP A 87 5.59 -11.24 2.54
C ASP A 87 6.43 -11.15 1.24
N ASN A 88 7.14 -12.23 0.88
CA ASN A 88 7.89 -12.36 -0.38
C ASN A 88 7.22 -13.32 -1.38
N ASP A 89 5.94 -13.64 -1.20
CA ASP A 89 5.23 -14.51 -2.12
C ASP A 89 5.04 -13.81 -3.49
N PRO A 90 5.47 -14.45 -4.61
CA PRO A 90 5.40 -13.83 -5.93
C PRO A 90 3.98 -13.51 -6.38
N ARG A 91 2.95 -14.12 -5.78
CA ARG A 91 1.54 -13.82 -6.06
C ARG A 91 1.13 -12.43 -5.58
N LEU A 92 1.88 -11.83 -4.65
CA LEU A 92 1.71 -10.43 -4.27
C LEU A 92 1.89 -9.48 -5.47
N ASP A 93 2.83 -9.80 -6.36
CA ASP A 93 3.15 -8.96 -7.53
C ASP A 93 2.47 -9.41 -8.83
N THR A 94 1.77 -10.53 -8.80
CA THR A 94 1.05 -11.07 -9.96
C THR A 94 -0.46 -11.03 -9.72
N VAL A 95 -0.98 -11.94 -8.91
CA VAL A 95 -2.41 -12.12 -8.66
C VAL A 95 -3.02 -10.96 -7.85
N LEU A 96 -2.27 -10.46 -6.84
CA LEU A 96 -2.73 -9.42 -5.90
C LEU A 96 -2.16 -8.03 -6.20
N ARG A 97 -1.55 -7.84 -7.36
CA ARG A 97 -0.99 -6.52 -7.73
C ARG A 97 -2.04 -5.43 -7.83
N HIS A 98 -3.19 -5.76 -8.39
CA HIS A 98 -4.34 -4.89 -8.58
C HIS A 98 -5.60 -5.62 -8.09
N PRO A 99 -5.83 -5.68 -6.77
CA PRO A 99 -6.96 -6.42 -6.23
C PRO A 99 -8.28 -5.79 -6.67
N SER A 100 -9.24 -6.65 -7.03
CA SER A 100 -10.59 -6.22 -7.38
C SER A 100 -11.27 -5.50 -6.20
N ALA A 101 -12.30 -4.69 -6.48
CA ALA A 101 -13.06 -4.00 -5.43
C ALA A 101 -13.65 -4.98 -4.40
N SER A 102 -14.15 -6.14 -4.86
CA SER A 102 -14.63 -7.20 -3.97
C SER A 102 -13.52 -7.81 -3.12
N MET A 103 -12.31 -7.95 -3.69
CA MET A 103 -11.15 -8.44 -2.94
C MET A 103 -10.72 -7.42 -1.88
N LYS A 104 -10.68 -6.13 -2.21
CA LYS A 104 -10.41 -5.07 -1.23
C LYS A 104 -11.42 -5.07 -0.08
N SER A 105 -12.72 -5.25 -0.36
CA SER A 105 -13.73 -5.41 0.69
C SER A 105 -13.44 -6.61 1.60
N THR A 106 -13.05 -7.74 1.02
CA THR A 106 -12.63 -8.91 1.79
C THR A 106 -11.39 -8.59 2.65
N MET A 107 -10.40 -7.87 2.12
CA MET A 107 -9.21 -7.44 2.86
C MET A 107 -9.58 -6.52 4.03
N PHE A 108 -10.54 -5.58 3.86
CA PHE A 108 -11.03 -4.73 4.95
C PHE A 108 -11.65 -5.57 6.08
N GLU A 109 -12.49 -6.55 5.74
CA GLU A 109 -13.09 -7.43 6.74
C GLU A 109 -12.04 -8.28 7.48
N HIS A 110 -11.01 -8.76 6.78
CA HIS A 110 -9.92 -9.49 7.41
C HIS A 110 -9.10 -8.60 8.34
N TYR A 111 -8.82 -7.35 7.94
CA TYR A 111 -8.11 -6.38 8.76
C TYR A 111 -8.81 -6.15 10.10
N GLU A 112 -10.13 -5.97 10.09
CA GLU A 112 -10.93 -5.75 11.31
C GLU A 112 -10.96 -6.98 12.23
N LYS A 113 -10.80 -8.19 11.68
CA LYS A 113 -10.80 -9.44 12.43
C LYS A 113 -9.43 -9.84 12.99
N LEU A 114 -8.35 -9.32 12.40
CA LEU A 114 -7.00 -9.61 12.87
C LEU A 114 -6.74 -8.91 14.22
N PRO A 115 -6.11 -9.61 15.18
CA PRO A 115 -5.68 -8.97 16.40
C PRO A 115 -4.70 -7.82 16.13
N ALA A 116 -4.71 -6.81 16.99
CA ALA A 116 -3.82 -5.65 16.85
C ALA A 116 -2.34 -6.05 16.83
N GLU A 117 -1.98 -7.10 17.53
CA GLU A 117 -0.64 -7.69 17.66
C GLU A 117 -0.16 -8.35 16.37
N ASP A 118 -1.06 -8.79 15.47
CA ASP A 118 -0.66 -9.34 14.17
C ASP A 118 -0.26 -8.20 13.20
N ARG A 119 0.84 -7.49 13.56
CA ARG A 119 1.33 -6.35 12.78
C ARG A 119 1.69 -6.72 11.34
N ASN A 120 2.19 -7.94 11.12
CA ASN A 120 2.56 -8.41 9.79
C ASN A 120 1.32 -8.64 8.91
N GLY A 121 0.32 -9.36 9.40
CA GLY A 121 -0.92 -9.60 8.66
C GLY A 121 -1.66 -8.28 8.35
N ARG A 122 -1.79 -7.41 9.36
CA ARG A 122 -2.39 -6.10 9.20
C ARG A 122 -1.58 -5.21 8.23
N GLY A 123 -0.25 -5.21 8.35
CA GLY A 123 0.64 -4.46 7.47
C GLY A 123 0.59 -4.93 6.02
N LEU A 124 0.51 -6.25 5.78
CA LEU A 124 0.34 -6.81 4.45
C LEU A 124 -0.98 -6.33 3.79
N ILE A 125 -2.07 -6.32 4.54
CA ILE A 125 -3.36 -5.82 4.02
C ILE A 125 -3.25 -4.34 3.65
N VAL A 126 -2.69 -3.52 4.54
CA VAL A 126 -2.49 -2.09 4.29
C VAL A 126 -1.59 -1.87 3.06
N PHE A 127 -0.51 -2.64 2.94
CA PHE A 127 0.38 -2.61 1.78
C PHE A 127 -0.38 -2.88 0.47
N LEU A 128 -1.20 -3.93 0.41
CA LEU A 128 -1.92 -4.32 -0.80
C LEU A 128 -2.96 -3.27 -1.22
N ILE A 129 -3.70 -2.72 -0.26
CA ILE A 129 -4.72 -1.70 -0.52
C ILE A 129 -4.08 -0.39 -0.95
N SER A 130 -3.07 0.08 -0.22
CA SER A 130 -2.41 1.35 -0.51
C SER A 130 -1.59 1.34 -1.78
N ARG A 131 -1.07 0.16 -2.19
CA ARG A 131 -0.34 0.01 -3.46
C ARG A 131 -1.21 0.25 -4.70
N ASP A 132 -2.49 -0.02 -4.62
CA ASP A 132 -3.46 0.20 -5.71
C ASP A 132 -4.63 1.07 -5.23
N MET A 133 -4.33 2.11 -4.45
CA MET A 133 -5.32 3.05 -3.97
C MET A 133 -5.92 3.84 -5.14
N ASN A 134 -7.22 3.65 -5.39
CA ASN A 134 -7.94 4.24 -6.51
C ASN A 134 -9.39 4.61 -6.20
N SER A 135 -9.81 4.50 -4.94
CA SER A 135 -11.17 4.82 -4.51
C SER A 135 -11.20 5.60 -3.18
N ALA A 136 -12.29 6.33 -2.95
CA ALA A 136 -12.52 6.99 -1.67
C ALA A 136 -12.59 5.99 -0.50
N THR A 137 -13.07 4.76 -0.75
CA THR A 137 -13.13 3.69 0.24
C THR A 137 -11.73 3.26 0.68
N ASP A 138 -10.75 3.21 -0.25
CA ASP A 138 -9.35 2.90 0.08
C ASP A 138 -8.76 3.97 1.01
N VAL A 139 -9.03 5.24 0.70
CA VAL A 139 -8.57 6.37 1.54
C VAL A 139 -9.21 6.33 2.92
N GLU A 140 -10.52 6.06 3.00
CA GLU A 140 -11.22 5.95 4.28
C GLU A 140 -10.72 4.78 5.12
N PHE A 141 -10.38 3.65 4.50
CA PHE A 141 -9.72 2.54 5.19
C PHE A 141 -8.38 2.98 5.80
N LEU A 142 -7.54 3.66 5.03
CA LEU A 142 -6.26 4.15 5.52
C LEU A 142 -6.43 5.18 6.65
N ARG A 143 -7.47 6.01 6.59
CA ARG A 143 -7.79 6.92 7.69
C ARG A 143 -8.05 6.17 8.99
N LYS A 144 -8.80 5.07 8.96
CA LYS A 144 -9.01 4.22 10.15
C LYS A 144 -7.69 3.67 10.69
N VAL A 145 -6.79 3.22 9.81
CA VAL A 145 -5.46 2.73 10.20
C VAL A 145 -4.65 3.79 10.97
N TYR A 146 -4.73 5.07 10.57
CA TYR A 146 -4.03 6.17 11.27
C TYR A 146 -4.81 6.70 12.50
N GLN A 147 -6.02 6.25 12.73
CA GLN A 147 -6.79 6.54 13.96
C GLN A 147 -6.59 5.48 15.04
N GLU A 148 -5.98 4.36 14.70
CA GLU A 148 -5.71 3.32 15.68
C GLU A 148 -4.73 3.78 16.75
N GLN A 149 -4.88 3.22 17.94
CA GLN A 149 -3.88 3.41 18.98
C GLN A 149 -2.55 2.78 18.54
N PRO A 150 -1.41 3.41 18.83
CA PRO A 150 -0.12 2.82 18.53
C PRO A 150 0.04 1.50 19.28
N CYS A 151 0.59 0.51 18.60
CA CYS A 151 0.96 -0.74 19.25
C CYS A 151 2.27 -0.54 20.01
N LEU A 152 2.28 -0.82 21.30
CA LEU A 152 3.44 -0.63 22.16
C LEU A 152 4.21 -1.92 22.42
N SER A 153 3.56 -3.09 22.22
CA SER A 153 4.16 -4.41 22.39
C SER A 153 3.55 -5.40 21.40
N LEU A 154 4.34 -6.36 20.92
CA LEU A 154 3.85 -7.44 20.04
C LEU A 154 3.07 -8.52 20.83
N GLU A 155 3.14 -8.53 22.14
CA GLU A 155 2.38 -9.45 22.98
C GLU A 155 1.01 -8.88 23.34
N ASP A 156 0.96 -7.57 23.60
CA ASP A 156 -0.28 -6.84 23.91
C ASP A 156 -0.13 -5.38 23.50
N CYS A 157 -0.74 -5.01 22.37
CA CYS A 157 -0.68 -3.64 21.86
C CYS A 157 -1.21 -2.58 22.83
N LYS A 158 -2.06 -2.96 23.79
CA LYS A 158 -2.67 -2.06 24.79
C LYS A 158 -1.82 -1.89 26.03
N ASN A 159 -0.84 -2.76 26.22
CA ASN A 159 -0.03 -2.74 27.42
C ASN A 159 1.01 -1.61 27.34
N THR A 160 0.73 -0.52 28.03
CA THR A 160 1.64 0.62 28.17
C THR A 160 2.73 0.38 29.21
N GLY A 161 2.73 -0.77 29.88
CA GLY A 161 3.39 -0.95 31.15
C GLY A 161 4.52 -1.94 31.15
N SER A 162 5.53 -1.78 30.36
CA SER A 162 6.82 -2.28 30.78
C SER A 162 7.80 -1.11 30.83
N ASP A 163 8.07 -0.63 32.03
CA ASP A 163 9.32 0.07 32.37
C ASP A 163 10.55 -0.87 32.17
N ASP A 164 10.37 -1.92 31.34
CA ASP A 164 11.43 -2.86 31.03
C ASP A 164 12.43 -2.17 30.07
N PRO A 165 13.63 -1.84 30.55
CA PRO A 165 14.67 -1.23 29.73
C PRO A 165 15.09 -2.11 28.54
N HIS A 166 14.72 -3.39 28.51
CA HIS A 166 14.94 -4.27 27.36
C HIS A 166 13.98 -3.98 26.19
N PHE A 167 12.86 -3.29 26.43
CA PHE A 167 11.93 -2.86 25.38
C PHE A 167 12.43 -1.71 24.51
N SER A 168 13.46 -0.99 24.92
CA SER A 168 14.07 0.09 24.13
C SER A 168 14.68 -0.38 22.78
N GLY A 169 14.75 -1.69 22.54
CA GLY A 169 15.26 -2.30 21.33
C GLY A 169 14.21 -2.80 20.34
N ILE A 170 12.91 -2.78 20.68
CA ILE A 170 11.87 -3.17 19.72
C ILE A 170 11.78 -2.07 18.68
N ASN A 171 12.03 -2.48 17.45
CA ASN A 171 12.02 -1.56 16.31
C ASN A 171 10.62 -0.94 16.15
N GLN A 172 10.51 0.37 16.36
CA GLN A 172 9.29 1.15 16.17
C GLN A 172 8.64 0.90 14.80
N THR A 173 9.44 0.54 13.80
CA THR A 173 8.98 0.15 12.46
C THR A 173 8.11 -1.10 12.50
N THR A 174 8.50 -2.13 13.28
CA THR A 174 7.71 -3.37 13.40
C THR A 174 6.38 -3.12 14.09
N LEU A 175 6.40 -2.39 15.20
CA LEU A 175 5.19 -2.07 15.97
C LEU A 175 4.18 -1.23 15.17
N ASN A 176 4.67 -0.35 14.30
CA ASN A 176 3.83 0.53 13.48
C ASN A 176 3.88 0.16 11.99
N TYR A 177 4.16 -1.12 11.70
CA TYR A 177 4.29 -1.59 10.32
C TYR A 177 3.06 -1.29 9.45
N PRO A 178 1.80 -1.46 9.89
CA PRO A 178 0.64 -1.11 9.07
C PRO A 178 0.63 0.38 8.67
N GLN A 179 0.89 1.27 9.61
CA GLN A 179 0.91 2.72 9.36
C GLN A 179 2.03 3.10 8.39
N LEU A 180 3.24 2.56 8.61
CA LEU A 180 4.39 2.84 7.76
C LEU A 180 4.24 2.22 6.36
N ALA A 181 3.73 0.99 6.24
CA ALA A 181 3.46 0.35 4.96
C ALA A 181 2.52 1.21 4.09
N GLY A 182 1.46 1.76 4.68
CA GLY A 182 0.56 2.68 4.00
C GLY A 182 1.27 3.94 3.50
N LEU A 183 2.04 4.62 4.35
CA LEU A 183 2.77 5.83 3.98
C LEU A 183 3.80 5.58 2.87
N PHE A 184 4.57 4.50 2.95
CA PHE A 184 5.53 4.15 1.90
C PHE A 184 4.85 3.91 0.55
N GLN A 185 3.72 3.23 0.54
CA GLN A 185 2.98 2.98 -0.69
C GLN A 185 2.33 4.25 -1.25
N ILE A 186 1.80 5.13 -0.40
CA ILE A 186 1.30 6.46 -0.82
C ILE A 186 2.42 7.26 -1.49
N ASP A 187 3.60 7.33 -0.87
CA ASP A 187 4.75 8.04 -1.43
C ASP A 187 5.16 7.47 -2.81
N GLN A 188 5.23 6.15 -2.94
CA GLN A 188 5.52 5.49 -4.21
C GLN A 188 4.46 5.79 -5.27
N GLN A 189 3.18 5.71 -4.92
CA GLN A 189 2.07 6.01 -5.81
C GLN A 189 2.12 7.46 -6.32
N LEU A 190 2.30 8.43 -5.43
CA LEU A 190 2.37 9.84 -5.78
C LEU A 190 3.62 10.16 -6.60
N THR A 191 4.72 9.47 -6.35
CA THR A 191 5.95 9.61 -7.15
C THR A 191 5.78 9.02 -8.56
N ALA A 192 5.19 7.84 -8.66
CA ALA A 192 4.99 7.16 -9.95
C ALA A 192 3.84 7.79 -10.78
N ARG A 193 2.83 8.36 -10.14
CA ARG A 193 1.62 8.90 -10.76
C ARG A 193 1.29 10.30 -10.23
N PRO A 194 2.14 11.32 -10.46
CA PRO A 194 1.91 12.67 -9.94
C PRO A 194 0.62 13.32 -10.49
N GLN A 195 0.09 12.81 -11.61
CA GLN A 195 -1.19 13.26 -12.17
C GLN A 195 -2.39 12.99 -11.25
N LEU A 196 -2.30 12.05 -10.28
CA LEU A 196 -3.36 11.82 -9.29
C LEU A 196 -3.67 13.09 -8.48
N LEU A 197 -2.66 13.92 -8.22
CA LEU A 197 -2.82 15.17 -7.50
C LEU A 197 -3.46 16.30 -8.33
N ARG A 198 -3.76 16.07 -9.63
CA ARG A 198 -4.51 17.01 -10.48
C ARG A 198 -6.02 16.93 -10.20
N ASP A 199 -6.50 15.80 -9.70
CA ASP A 199 -7.86 15.68 -9.20
C ASP A 199 -7.96 16.39 -7.85
N PRO A 200 -8.77 17.47 -7.73
CA PRO A 200 -8.87 18.26 -6.50
C PRO A 200 -9.45 17.46 -5.33
N GLU A 201 -10.38 16.56 -5.61
CA GLU A 201 -11.01 15.73 -4.58
C GLU A 201 -10.01 14.73 -4.02
N PHE A 202 -9.34 13.96 -4.88
CA PHE A 202 -8.30 13.03 -4.47
C PHE A 202 -7.17 13.73 -3.71
N LYS A 203 -6.71 14.88 -4.22
CA LYS A 203 -5.70 15.71 -3.56
C LYS A 203 -6.12 16.10 -2.15
N SER A 204 -7.36 16.57 -1.99
CA SER A 204 -7.91 16.97 -0.67
C SER A 204 -7.96 15.78 0.28
N GLN A 205 -8.40 14.62 -0.18
CA GLN A 205 -8.46 13.40 0.62
C GLN A 205 -7.06 12.97 1.08
N ILE A 206 -6.06 12.98 0.20
CA ILE A 206 -4.68 12.65 0.55
C ILE A 206 -4.06 13.67 1.50
N GLN A 207 -4.31 14.96 1.29
CA GLN A 207 -3.84 16.00 2.22
C GLN A 207 -4.39 15.77 3.63
N PHE A 208 -5.69 15.48 3.74
CA PHE A 208 -6.33 15.20 5.01
C PHE A 208 -5.77 13.95 5.68
N LEU A 209 -5.60 12.86 4.90
CA LEU A 209 -5.02 11.61 5.36
C LEU A 209 -3.61 11.80 5.94
N LEU A 210 -2.74 12.49 5.19
CA LEU A 210 -1.36 12.75 5.62
C LEU A 210 -1.32 13.66 6.85
N LYS A 211 -2.19 14.68 6.92
CA LYS A 211 -2.30 15.53 8.11
C LYS A 211 -2.73 14.74 9.35
N GLN A 212 -3.61 13.77 9.18
CA GLN A 212 -3.99 12.87 10.26
C GLN A 212 -2.81 11.98 10.69
N ALA A 213 -2.06 11.42 9.73
CA ALA A 213 -0.87 10.63 10.01
C ALA A 213 0.25 11.46 10.69
N GLU A 214 0.39 12.76 10.38
CA GLU A 214 1.31 13.67 11.10
C GLU A 214 0.93 13.84 12.58
N SER A 215 -0.33 13.65 12.93
CA SER A 215 -0.79 13.71 14.32
C SER A 215 -0.64 12.38 15.05
N PHE A 216 -0.12 11.35 14.39
CA PHE A 216 0.10 10.04 15.02
C PHE A 216 1.20 10.15 16.08
N PRO A 217 1.02 9.56 17.28
CA PRO A 217 1.92 9.81 18.41
C PRO A 217 3.30 9.16 18.29
N VAL A 218 3.56 8.42 17.21
CA VAL A 218 4.85 7.75 16.97
C VAL A 218 5.65 8.54 15.94
N PRO A 219 6.85 9.08 16.28
CA PRO A 219 7.67 9.92 15.41
C PRO A 219 7.97 9.29 14.05
N ALA A 220 8.24 7.98 13.99
CA ALA A 220 8.51 7.30 12.71
C ALA A 220 7.35 7.42 11.71
N VAL A 221 6.10 7.51 12.18
CA VAL A 221 4.90 7.67 11.35
C VAL A 221 4.68 9.15 11.02
N SER A 222 4.68 10.02 12.05
CA SER A 222 4.42 11.46 11.87
C SER A 222 5.46 12.15 11.00
N ASP A 223 6.75 11.84 11.21
CA ASP A 223 7.84 12.41 10.42
C ASP A 223 7.78 11.95 8.97
N LYS A 224 7.45 10.67 8.73
CA LYS A 224 7.28 10.16 7.37
C LYS A 224 6.10 10.80 6.64
N ALA A 225 4.99 11.03 7.33
CA ALA A 225 3.85 11.74 6.75
C ALA A 225 4.19 13.20 6.39
N ALA A 226 4.91 13.91 7.26
CA ALA A 226 5.40 15.26 7.00
C ALA A 226 6.39 15.32 5.82
N GLU A 227 7.30 14.34 5.73
CA GLU A 227 8.21 14.19 4.59
C GLU A 227 7.43 14.07 3.27
N ILE A 228 6.43 13.18 3.21
CA ILE A 228 5.61 12.96 2.02
C ILE A 228 4.87 14.23 1.62
N ARG A 229 4.23 14.91 2.58
CA ARG A 229 3.55 16.18 2.31
C ARG A 229 4.48 17.22 1.71
N LYS A 230 5.64 17.41 2.32
CA LYS A 230 6.67 18.35 1.83
C LYS A 230 7.14 17.97 0.43
N LYS A 231 7.42 16.69 0.19
CA LYS A 231 7.93 16.17 -1.10
C LYS A 231 6.95 16.42 -2.25
N HIS A 232 5.65 16.25 -1.99
CA HIS A 232 4.61 16.32 -3.03
C HIS A 232 3.85 17.65 -3.05
N GLY A 233 4.21 18.64 -2.22
CA GLY A 233 3.59 19.96 -2.17
C GLY A 233 2.12 19.93 -1.70
N LEU A 234 1.84 19.12 -0.68
CA LEU A 234 0.50 18.90 -0.10
C LEU A 234 0.28 19.68 1.18
#